data_ef25a47b4341a4f0cd371c0035b6cef5
#
_entry.id   ef25a47b4341a4f0cd371c0035b6cef5
#
_cell.length_a   1.000
_cell.length_b   1.000
_cell.length_c   1.000
_cell.angle_alpha   90.00
_cell.angle_beta   90.00
_cell.angle_gamma   90.00
#
_symmetry.space_group_name_H-M   'P 1'
#
loop_
_entity.id
_entity.type
_entity.pdbx_description
1 polymer ?
#
loop_
_entity_poly.entity_id
_entity_poly.type
_entity_poly.pdbx_seq_one_letter_code
_entity_poly.pdbx_strand_id
1 'polypeptide(L)'
;MHGIVLFAHGARDPEWARPFEGIRDRIRARRPEFPVELAFLDFMSPKLDEAVECLVRRGVAAVTIFPLFMAPGGHIRNDLPRIADELRKAHPGIPIAVRTAIGEA
;
A
#
# COMPACT_ATOMS: atom_id res chain seq x y z
N MET A 1 9.40 -12.85 6.30
CA MET A 1 8.41 -12.54 5.24
C MET A 1 8.45 -11.08 4.88
N HIS A 2 8.32 -10.77 3.63
CA HIS A 2 8.28 -9.39 3.15
C HIS A 2 6.86 -9.04 2.74
N GLY A 3 6.25 -8.05 3.41
CA GLY A 3 4.89 -7.62 3.12
C GLY A 3 4.84 -6.58 2.00
N ILE A 4 3.79 -6.63 1.20
CA ILE A 4 3.57 -5.71 0.10
C ILE A 4 2.24 -5.00 0.30
N VAL A 5 2.23 -3.68 0.16
CA VAL A 5 1.00 -2.90 0.14
C VAL A 5 0.88 -2.24 -1.24
N LEU A 6 -0.23 -2.49 -1.90
CA LEU A 6 -0.62 -1.77 -3.11
C LEU A 6 -1.49 -0.61 -2.65
N PHE A 7 -1.04 0.62 -2.89
CA PHE A 7 -1.69 1.81 -2.33
C PHE A 7 -2.33 2.61 -3.44
N ALA A 8 -3.65 2.61 -3.47
CA ALA A 8 -4.45 3.29 -4.48
C ALA A 8 -5.18 4.50 -3.90
N HIS A 9 -5.66 5.39 -4.76
CA HIS A 9 -6.32 6.61 -4.33
C HIS A 9 -7.63 6.32 -3.58
N GLY A 10 -8.45 5.44 -4.11
CA GLY A 10 -9.79 5.18 -3.60
C GLY A 10 -10.85 5.99 -4.35
N ALA A 11 -12.08 5.55 -4.27
CA ALA A 11 -13.23 6.21 -4.87
C ALA A 11 -14.49 5.79 -4.14
N ARG A 12 -15.57 6.54 -4.34
CA ARG A 12 -16.86 6.20 -3.72
C ARG A 12 -17.54 5.02 -4.36
N ASP A 13 -17.28 4.77 -5.66
CA ASP A 13 -17.86 3.65 -6.38
C ASP A 13 -17.03 2.38 -6.13
N PRO A 14 -17.61 1.33 -5.54
CA PRO A 14 -16.88 0.09 -5.27
C PRO A 14 -16.30 -0.55 -6.53
N GLU A 15 -16.92 -0.36 -7.68
CA GLU A 15 -16.44 -0.93 -8.95
C GLU A 15 -15.07 -0.38 -9.34
N TRP A 16 -14.75 0.84 -8.89
CA TRP A 16 -13.45 1.44 -9.17
C TRP A 16 -12.29 0.60 -8.62
N ALA A 17 -12.51 -0.13 -7.53
CA ALA A 17 -11.46 -0.92 -6.91
C ALA A 17 -11.18 -2.25 -7.63
N ARG A 18 -12.06 -2.73 -8.48
CA ARG A 18 -11.93 -4.06 -9.09
C ARG A 18 -10.62 -4.30 -9.84
N PRO A 19 -10.12 -3.37 -10.67
CA PRO A 19 -8.85 -3.60 -11.34
C PRO A 19 -7.70 -3.78 -10.35
N PHE A 20 -7.72 -3.03 -9.25
CA PHE A 20 -6.68 -3.12 -8.23
C PHE A 20 -6.77 -4.41 -7.43
N GLU A 21 -7.98 -4.86 -7.14
CA GLU A 21 -8.20 -6.18 -6.52
C GLU A 21 -7.67 -7.29 -7.41
N GLY A 22 -7.87 -7.18 -8.72
CA GLY A 22 -7.33 -8.13 -9.67
C GLY A 22 -5.80 -8.17 -9.67
N ILE A 23 -5.16 -7.01 -9.58
CA ILE A 23 -3.69 -6.94 -9.47
C ILE A 23 -3.23 -7.63 -8.19
N ARG A 24 -3.86 -7.32 -7.06
CA ARG A 24 -3.55 -7.95 -5.78
C ARG A 24 -3.65 -9.47 -5.89
N ASP A 25 -4.74 -9.96 -6.44
CA ASP A 25 -5.01 -11.39 -6.52
C ASP A 25 -4.02 -12.10 -7.44
N ARG A 26 -3.60 -11.46 -8.53
CA ARG A 26 -2.57 -12.01 -9.42
C ARG A 26 -1.22 -12.12 -8.72
N ILE A 27 -0.84 -11.11 -7.94
CA ILE A 27 0.42 -11.16 -7.20
C ILE A 27 0.37 -12.27 -6.17
N ARG A 28 -0.74 -12.38 -5.44
CA ARG A 28 -0.91 -13.46 -4.46
C ARG A 28 -0.80 -14.84 -5.08
N ALA A 29 -1.34 -15.01 -6.29
CA ALA A 29 -1.30 -16.29 -6.97
C ALA A 29 0.12 -16.63 -7.49
N ARG A 30 0.85 -15.62 -7.96
CA ARG A 30 2.19 -15.84 -8.54
C ARG A 30 3.29 -15.86 -7.50
N ARG A 31 3.13 -15.11 -6.41
CA ARG A 31 4.15 -14.98 -5.38
C ARG A 31 3.49 -15.17 -4.00
N PRO A 32 3.04 -16.40 -3.70
CA PRO A 32 2.33 -16.64 -2.44
C PRO A 32 3.20 -16.46 -1.19
N GLU A 33 4.51 -16.39 -1.37
CA GLU A 33 5.43 -16.12 -0.25
C GLU A 33 5.33 -14.68 0.27
N PHE A 34 4.77 -13.76 -0.52
CA PHE A 34 4.59 -12.37 -0.10
C PHE A 34 3.13 -12.12 0.31
N PRO A 35 2.88 -11.77 1.59
CA PRO A 35 1.54 -11.28 1.93
C PRO A 35 1.32 -9.91 1.28
N VAL A 36 0.21 -9.76 0.57
CA VAL A 36 -0.13 -8.57 -0.18
C VAL A 36 -1.45 -8.01 0.31
N GLU A 37 -1.47 -6.73 0.63
CA GLU A 37 -2.67 -5.99 0.98
C GLU A 37 -2.89 -4.85 0.00
N LEU A 38 -4.16 -4.57 -0.29
CA LEU A 38 -4.57 -3.40 -1.05
C LEU A 38 -5.09 -2.36 -0.07
N ALA A 39 -4.55 -1.16 -0.12
CA ALA A 39 -4.95 -0.07 0.75
C ALA A 39 -5.35 1.16 -0.04
N PHE A 40 -6.12 2.04 0.57
CA PHE A 40 -6.67 3.22 -0.09
C PHE A 40 -6.36 4.49 0.70
N LEU A 41 -6.14 5.57 -0.04
CA LEU A 41 -5.93 6.88 0.56
C LEU A 41 -7.24 7.40 1.16
N ASP A 42 -8.36 7.22 0.45
CA ASP A 42 -9.62 7.81 0.83
C ASP A 42 -10.80 6.94 0.37
N PHE A 43 -11.97 7.18 0.95
CA PHE A 43 -13.28 6.60 0.61
C PHE A 43 -13.45 5.10 0.86
N MET A 44 -12.40 4.31 0.87
CA MET A 44 -12.45 2.85 0.94
C MET A 44 -11.54 2.34 2.05
N SER A 45 -11.81 1.11 2.49
CA SER A 45 -11.00 0.41 3.48
C SER A 45 -10.30 -0.79 2.87
N PRO A 46 -9.14 -1.20 3.39
CA PRO A 46 -8.45 -0.59 4.52
C PRO A 46 -7.69 0.67 4.12
N LYS A 47 -7.44 1.52 5.09
CA LYS A 47 -6.51 2.63 4.93
C LYS A 47 -5.08 2.11 5.01
N LEU A 48 -4.11 2.95 4.67
CA LEU A 48 -2.71 2.51 4.60
C LEU A 48 -2.19 2.04 5.96
N ASP A 49 -2.48 2.76 7.02
CA ASP A 49 -2.05 2.38 8.37
C ASP A 49 -2.67 1.05 8.81
N GLU A 50 -3.92 0.81 8.47
CA GLU A 50 -4.60 -0.44 8.78
C GLU A 50 -3.98 -1.62 8.04
N ALA A 51 -3.66 -1.43 6.77
CA ALA A 51 -3.04 -2.48 5.96
C ALA A 51 -1.65 -2.84 6.47
N VAL A 52 -0.85 -1.83 6.82
CA VAL A 52 0.49 -2.06 7.38
C VAL A 52 0.39 -2.79 8.71
N GLU A 53 -0.52 -2.38 9.57
CA GLU A 53 -0.71 -3.06 10.86
C GLU A 53 -1.14 -4.51 10.66
N CYS A 54 -2.01 -4.79 9.71
CA CYS A 54 -2.41 -6.15 9.39
C CYS A 54 -1.20 -7.01 9.02
N LEU A 55 -0.30 -6.48 8.18
CA LEU A 55 0.90 -7.19 7.78
C LEU A 55 1.86 -7.41 8.95
N VAL A 56 2.02 -6.40 9.81
CA VAL A 56 2.88 -6.52 10.99
C VAL A 56 2.37 -7.59 11.94
N ARG A 57 1.06 -7.66 12.13
CA ARG A 57 0.44 -8.73 12.95
C ARG A 57 0.64 -10.12 12.36
N ARG A 58 0.79 -10.21 11.06
CA ARG A 58 1.09 -11.48 10.38
C ARG A 58 2.55 -11.88 10.47
N GLY A 59 3.38 -11.04 11.06
CA GLY A 59 4.77 -11.37 11.32
C GLY A 59 5.75 -11.01 10.21
N VAL A 60 5.41 -10.07 9.33
CA VAL A 60 6.35 -9.64 8.29
C VAL A 60 7.57 -8.97 8.90
N ALA A 61 8.72 -9.14 8.26
CA ALA A 61 9.96 -8.52 8.71
C ALA A 61 10.19 -7.14 8.10
N ALA A 62 9.52 -6.83 6.99
CA ALA A 62 9.63 -5.56 6.28
C ALA A 62 8.38 -5.35 5.43
N VAL A 63 8.12 -4.11 5.04
CA VAL A 63 6.98 -3.75 4.20
C VAL A 63 7.45 -2.85 3.07
N THR A 64 6.97 -3.10 1.86
CA THR A 64 7.16 -2.20 0.72
C THR A 64 5.79 -1.70 0.26
N ILE A 65 5.68 -0.39 0.12
CA ILE A 65 4.47 0.27 -0.34
C ILE A 65 4.66 0.68 -1.81
N PHE A 66 3.75 0.22 -2.67
CA PHE A 66 3.73 0.55 -4.09
C PHE A 66 2.53 1.45 -4.38
N PRO A 67 2.73 2.76 -4.55
CA PRO A 67 1.63 3.64 -4.96
C PRO A 67 1.18 3.32 -6.38
N LEU A 68 -0.13 3.13 -6.55
CA LEU A 68 -0.75 2.83 -7.84
C LEU A 68 -1.49 4.07 -8.37
N PHE A 69 -0.79 5.19 -8.40
CA PHE A 69 -1.35 6.45 -8.90
C PHE A 69 -0.86 6.69 -10.32
N MET A 70 -1.79 6.88 -11.24
CA MET A 70 -1.45 7.16 -12.63
C MET A 70 -0.88 8.55 -12.81
N ALA A 71 -1.39 9.50 -12.03
CA ALA A 71 -0.93 10.88 -12.04
C ALA A 71 -1.02 11.39 -10.61
N PRO A 72 0.07 11.30 -9.83
CA PRO A 72 0.03 11.73 -8.44
C PRO A 72 -0.21 13.24 -8.37
N GLY A 73 -1.22 13.65 -7.64
CA GLY A 73 -1.45 15.05 -7.32
C GLY A 73 -0.39 15.58 -6.37
N GLY A 74 -0.28 16.91 -6.26
CA GLY A 74 0.68 17.54 -5.38
C GLY A 74 0.55 17.08 -3.94
N HIS A 75 -0.68 16.86 -3.48
CA HIS A 75 -0.94 16.37 -2.12
C HIS A 75 -0.27 15.04 -1.85
N ILE A 76 -0.38 14.11 -2.78
CA ILE A 76 0.16 12.76 -2.60
C ILE A 76 1.68 12.81 -2.57
N ARG A 77 2.30 13.61 -3.43
CA ARG A 77 3.74 13.76 -3.45
C ARG A 77 4.29 14.30 -2.14
N ASN A 78 3.57 15.24 -1.53
CA ASN A 78 4.00 15.87 -0.29
C ASN A 78 3.62 15.05 0.94
N ASP A 79 2.45 14.40 0.91
CA ASP A 79 1.91 13.68 2.06
C ASP A 79 2.49 12.29 2.23
N LEU A 80 2.83 11.61 1.13
CA LEU A 80 3.28 10.23 1.21
C LEU A 80 4.57 10.06 2.04
N PRO A 81 5.61 10.91 1.90
CA PRO A 81 6.76 10.81 2.79
C PRO A 81 6.41 11.01 4.25
N ARG A 82 5.50 11.94 4.57
CA ARG A 82 5.06 12.17 5.94
C ARG A 82 4.32 10.94 6.49
N ILE A 83 3.42 10.38 5.70
CA ILE A 83 2.67 9.19 6.09
C ILE A 83 3.64 8.03 6.34
N ALA A 84 4.62 7.85 5.46
CA ALA A 84 5.62 6.80 5.62
C ALA A 84 6.43 6.98 6.90
N ASP A 85 6.80 8.21 7.22
CA ASP A 85 7.53 8.48 8.46
C ASP A 85 6.69 8.17 9.70
N GLU A 86 5.41 8.48 9.67
CA GLU A 86 4.49 8.14 10.76
C GLU A 86 4.38 6.64 10.94
N LEU A 87 4.31 5.89 9.83
CA LEU A 87 4.28 4.43 9.87
C LEU A 87 5.56 3.85 10.45
N ARG A 88 6.71 4.42 10.10
CA ARG A 88 8.00 3.98 10.63
C ARG A 88 8.07 4.22 12.13
N LYS A 89 7.53 5.33 12.62
CA LYS A 89 7.48 5.61 14.04
C LYS A 89 6.55 4.67 14.78
N ALA A 90 5.45 4.27 14.17
CA ALA A 90 4.49 3.34 14.76
C ALA A 90 5.04 1.91 14.80
N HIS A 91 5.96 1.56 13.90
CA HIS A 91 6.53 0.21 13.79
C HIS A 91 8.05 0.27 13.71
N PRO A 92 8.73 0.68 14.79
CA PRO A 92 10.16 1.00 14.73
C PRO A 92 11.07 -0.17 14.39
N GLY A 93 10.61 -1.41 14.56
CA GLY A 93 11.40 -2.58 14.21
C GLY A 93 11.20 -3.09 12.80
N ILE A 94 10.36 -2.44 12.00
CA ILE A 94 9.97 -2.91 10.68
C ILE A 94 10.42 -1.90 9.64
N PRO A 95 11.40 -2.21 8.78
CA PRO A 95 11.72 -1.34 7.66
C PRO A 95 10.53 -1.16 6.73
N ILE A 96 10.22 0.08 6.38
CA ILE A 96 9.12 0.43 5.49
C ILE A 96 9.67 1.25 4.33
N ALA A 97 9.60 0.70 3.14
CA ALA A 97 10.05 1.35 1.91
C ALA A 97 8.85 1.80 1.09
N VAL A 98 8.99 2.94 0.43
CA VAL A 98 7.99 3.43 -0.53
C VAL A 98 8.66 3.48 -1.89
N ARG A 99 8.06 2.82 -2.87
CA ARG A 99 8.55 2.83 -4.23
C ARG A 99 7.97 4.01 -5.01
N THR A 100 8.60 4.32 -6.14
CA THR A 100 8.09 5.34 -7.03
C THR A 100 6.69 4.97 -7.52
N ALA A 101 5.79 5.95 -7.59
CA ALA A 101 4.43 5.70 -8.09
C ALA A 101 4.48 5.22 -9.54
N ILE A 102 3.59 4.28 -9.84
CA ILE A 102 3.42 3.81 -11.23
C ILE A 102 2.92 4.99 -12.05
N GLY A 103 3.57 5.26 -13.20
CA GLY A 103 3.28 6.41 -14.04
C GLY A 103 4.29 7.54 -13.88
N GLU A 104 5.16 7.49 -12.88
CA GLU A 104 6.31 8.36 -12.74
C GLU A 104 7.52 7.62 -13.28
N ALA A 105 8.11 8.12 -14.28
CA ALA A 105 9.29 7.50 -14.86
C ALA A 105 10.55 8.21 -14.40
#